data_1530fdf26fb4fdb9820c5afc072af68b
#
_entry.id   1530fdf26fb4fdb9820c5afc072af68b
#
_cell.length_a   1.000
_cell.length_b   1.000
_cell.length_c   1.000
_cell.angle_alpha   90.00
_cell.angle_beta   90.00
_cell.angle_gamma   90.00
#
_symmetry.space_group_name_H-M   'P 1'
#
loop_
_entity.id
_entity.type
_entity.pdbx_description
1 polymer ?
#
loop_
_entity_poly.entity_id
_entity_poly.type
_entity_poly.pdbx_seq_one_letter_code
_entity_poly.pdbx_strand_id
1 'polypeptide(L)'
;NKVNILWQKNSWDQPNLQEFFGNKERHSEYDWYVFNSHWNYEKFRYFFDIPTDRSVVIKNGVEEFPIRKIYKKGEPIKLVHHCTPWRGLNVLLRAMQEVKNPNIILDVYSSTQVYGDEFKKANDEQFKPLYEQAKQLPNVNYIGYKPNEYIREMMPNYDMFVYPSIFEETSCASALEALASGVHVITNNFGALYETCAEWPVYVNYTNNYETMGIATGEAINTAARYLHEDYIQNHLEEQQKFYKRFYNWDKKGMEWTSFLKGAISERNSK
;
A
#
# COMPACT_ATOMS: atom_id res chain seq x y z
N ASN A 1 -14.92 -4.42 34.08
CA ASN A 1 -15.33 -5.00 32.81
C ASN A 1 -14.37 -4.55 31.71
N LYS A 2 -13.72 -5.52 31.00
CA LYS A 2 -12.84 -5.24 29.86
C LYS A 2 -13.60 -5.54 28.56
N VAL A 3 -13.35 -4.76 27.51
CA VAL A 3 -13.79 -5.07 26.15
C VAL A 3 -12.60 -5.61 25.38
N ASN A 4 -12.69 -6.83 24.86
CA ASN A 4 -11.66 -7.48 24.06
C ASN A 4 -11.90 -7.18 22.58
N ILE A 5 -10.94 -6.53 21.92
CA ILE A 5 -11.04 -6.14 20.52
C ILE A 5 -9.87 -6.75 19.76
N LEU A 6 -10.17 -7.46 18.67
CA LEU A 6 -9.17 -7.92 17.72
C LEU A 6 -9.09 -6.96 16.55
N TRP A 7 -7.96 -6.26 16.42
CA TRP A 7 -7.68 -5.44 15.24
C TRP A 7 -6.92 -6.26 14.20
N GLN A 8 -7.66 -6.72 13.17
CA GLN A 8 -7.14 -7.60 12.14
C GLN A 8 -6.58 -6.81 10.95
N LYS A 9 -5.29 -7.00 10.70
CA LYS A 9 -4.53 -6.35 9.63
C LYS A 9 -3.89 -7.34 8.65
N ASN A 10 -3.82 -8.61 9.03
CA ASN A 10 -3.18 -9.65 8.23
C ASN A 10 -4.17 -10.28 7.25
N SER A 11 -3.64 -10.94 6.21
CA SER A 11 -4.46 -11.64 5.25
C SER A 11 -5.04 -12.93 5.84
N TRP A 12 -6.23 -13.29 5.41
CA TRP A 12 -7.03 -14.44 5.85
C TRP A 12 -6.36 -15.80 5.64
N ASP A 13 -5.46 -15.91 4.67
CA ASP A 13 -4.78 -17.13 4.23
C ASP A 13 -3.54 -17.49 5.05
N GLN A 14 -3.18 -16.68 6.05
CA GLN A 14 -2.05 -16.99 6.92
C GLN A 14 -2.37 -18.19 7.84
N PRO A 15 -1.46 -19.18 7.95
CA PRO A 15 -1.74 -20.44 8.66
C PRO A 15 -2.21 -20.28 10.10
N ASN A 16 -1.58 -19.37 10.87
CA ASN A 16 -1.96 -19.10 12.25
C ASN A 16 -3.36 -18.46 12.38
N LEU A 17 -3.79 -17.71 11.38
CA LEU A 17 -5.12 -17.12 11.36
C LEU A 17 -6.18 -18.12 10.92
N GLN A 18 -5.85 -19.00 9.97
CA GLN A 18 -6.72 -20.09 9.56
C GLN A 18 -6.97 -21.06 10.73
N GLU A 19 -5.94 -21.39 11.51
CA GLU A 19 -6.08 -22.18 12.73
C GLU A 19 -6.98 -21.53 13.76
N PHE A 20 -6.77 -20.23 14.04
CA PHE A 20 -7.56 -19.49 15.01
C PHE A 20 -9.03 -19.33 14.57
N PHE A 21 -9.26 -18.75 13.40
CA PHE A 21 -10.60 -18.43 12.92
C PHE A 21 -11.37 -19.63 12.38
N GLY A 22 -10.69 -20.72 12.01
CA GLY A 22 -11.33 -21.99 11.66
C GLY A 22 -12.05 -22.66 12.83
N ASN A 23 -11.67 -22.33 14.07
CA ASN A 23 -12.40 -22.75 15.26
C ASN A 23 -13.43 -21.68 15.67
N LYS A 24 -14.70 -21.91 15.31
CA LYS A 24 -15.80 -20.95 15.59
C LYS A 24 -16.05 -20.70 17.09
N GLU A 25 -15.69 -21.64 17.98
CA GLU A 25 -15.82 -21.46 19.42
C GLU A 25 -14.94 -20.29 19.91
N ARG A 26 -13.78 -20.11 19.28
CA ARG A 26 -12.84 -19.02 19.58
C ARG A 26 -13.34 -17.65 19.17
N HIS A 27 -14.37 -17.56 18.33
CA HIS A 27 -14.99 -16.26 17.99
C HIS A 27 -15.61 -15.56 19.20
N SER A 28 -15.90 -16.31 20.27
CA SER A 28 -16.38 -15.73 21.54
C SER A 28 -15.28 -15.09 22.42
N GLU A 29 -14.00 -15.32 22.10
CA GLU A 29 -12.87 -14.74 22.83
C GLU A 29 -12.78 -13.22 22.71
N TYR A 30 -13.36 -12.67 21.62
CA TYR A 30 -13.39 -11.24 21.36
C TYR A 30 -14.80 -10.69 21.35
N ASP A 31 -14.98 -9.51 21.95
CA ASP A 31 -16.24 -8.79 21.91
C ASP A 31 -16.45 -8.12 20.55
N TRP A 32 -15.36 -7.66 19.93
CA TRP A 32 -15.38 -6.96 18.64
C TRP A 32 -14.21 -7.33 17.72
N TYR A 33 -14.47 -7.28 16.41
CA TYR A 33 -13.49 -7.42 15.34
C TYR A 33 -13.40 -6.12 14.55
N VAL A 34 -12.18 -5.59 14.39
CA VAL A 34 -11.93 -4.39 13.60
C VAL A 34 -11.02 -4.76 12.43
N PHE A 35 -11.45 -4.43 11.21
CA PHE A 35 -10.72 -4.68 9.98
C PHE A 35 -10.20 -3.39 9.38
N ASN A 36 -9.07 -3.47 8.66
CA ASN A 36 -8.44 -2.32 8.01
C ASN A 36 -9.00 -2.00 6.61
N SER A 37 -9.88 -2.84 6.07
CA SER A 37 -10.61 -2.64 4.81
C SER A 37 -11.87 -3.49 4.76
N HIS A 38 -12.83 -3.11 3.91
CA HIS A 38 -14.00 -3.95 3.63
C HIS A 38 -13.60 -5.22 2.89
N TRP A 39 -12.61 -5.14 1.99
CA TRP A 39 -12.06 -6.30 1.32
C TRP A 39 -11.57 -7.35 2.33
N ASN A 40 -10.78 -6.94 3.33
CA ASN A 40 -10.28 -7.85 4.36
C ASN A 40 -11.43 -8.41 5.23
N TYR A 41 -12.38 -7.56 5.63
CA TYR A 41 -13.59 -7.98 6.35
C TYR A 41 -14.38 -9.03 5.57
N GLU A 42 -14.65 -8.82 4.28
CA GLU A 42 -15.40 -9.75 3.44
C GLU A 42 -14.69 -11.12 3.29
N LYS A 43 -13.34 -11.13 3.21
CA LYS A 43 -12.58 -12.38 3.21
C LYS A 43 -12.80 -13.17 4.51
N PHE A 44 -12.67 -12.53 5.66
CA PHE A 44 -12.90 -13.18 6.95
C PHE A 44 -14.35 -13.61 7.14
N ARG A 45 -15.31 -12.82 6.71
CA ARG A 45 -16.73 -13.17 6.72
C ARG A 45 -17.01 -14.41 5.87
N TYR A 46 -16.46 -14.44 4.66
CA TYR A 46 -16.70 -15.53 3.70
C TYR A 46 -16.03 -16.84 4.13
N PHE A 47 -14.77 -16.80 4.57
CA PHE A 47 -14.01 -17.99 4.86
C PHE A 47 -14.22 -18.54 6.28
N PHE A 48 -14.54 -17.68 7.25
CA PHE A 48 -14.61 -18.08 8.67
C PHE A 48 -15.98 -17.82 9.30
N ASP A 49 -16.92 -17.20 8.58
CA ASP A 49 -18.26 -16.92 9.09
C ASP A 49 -18.22 -16.12 10.41
N ILE A 50 -17.36 -15.09 10.46
CA ILE A 50 -17.23 -14.23 11.65
C ILE A 50 -18.50 -13.47 11.96
N PRO A 51 -18.78 -13.12 13.24
CA PRO A 51 -19.98 -12.40 13.64
C PRO A 51 -20.06 -11.01 13.01
N THR A 52 -21.03 -10.78 12.15
CA THR A 52 -21.22 -9.51 11.43
C THR A 52 -21.70 -8.37 12.33
N ASP A 53 -22.50 -8.69 13.35
CA ASP A 53 -23.03 -7.77 14.36
C ASP A 53 -21.95 -7.21 15.31
N ARG A 54 -20.77 -7.83 15.34
CA ARG A 54 -19.62 -7.45 16.15
C ARG A 54 -18.38 -7.15 15.30
N SER A 55 -18.58 -6.80 14.04
CA SER A 55 -17.49 -6.49 13.10
C SER A 55 -17.64 -5.08 12.55
N VAL A 56 -16.53 -4.34 12.53
CA VAL A 56 -16.46 -2.99 11.97
C VAL A 56 -15.22 -2.82 11.10
N VAL A 57 -15.28 -1.87 10.17
CA VAL A 57 -14.13 -1.49 9.36
C VAL A 57 -13.68 -0.09 9.76
N ILE A 58 -12.44 0.02 10.23
CA ILE A 58 -11.75 1.30 10.45
C ILE A 58 -10.47 1.28 9.63
N LYS A 59 -10.46 2.03 8.53
CA LYS A 59 -9.35 2.09 7.59
C LYS A 59 -8.11 2.71 8.23
N ASN A 60 -6.93 2.37 7.70
CA ASN A 60 -5.67 2.97 8.13
C ASN A 60 -5.66 4.49 7.92
N GLY A 61 -4.95 5.21 8.78
CA GLY A 61 -4.63 6.61 8.60
C GLY A 61 -3.27 6.82 7.94
N VAL A 62 -3.02 8.07 7.55
CA VAL A 62 -1.74 8.54 7.04
C VAL A 62 -1.30 9.79 7.78
N GLU A 63 0.01 10.05 7.76
CA GLU A 63 0.59 11.30 8.23
C GLU A 63 0.25 12.46 7.28
N GLU A 64 0.37 13.68 7.76
CA GLU A 64 0.30 14.86 6.90
C GLU A 64 1.58 15.00 6.06
N PHE A 65 1.39 15.27 4.78
CA PHE A 65 2.47 15.60 3.86
C PHE A 65 2.42 17.08 3.49
N PRO A 66 3.59 17.70 3.20
CA PRO A 66 3.63 19.06 2.65
C PRO A 66 2.95 19.09 1.26
N ILE A 67 2.66 20.30 0.80
CA ILE A 67 2.11 20.49 -0.55
C ILE A 67 3.10 19.89 -1.57
N ARG A 68 2.56 19.07 -2.48
CA ARG A 68 3.34 18.38 -3.50
C ARG A 68 4.07 19.36 -4.44
N LYS A 69 5.19 18.93 -4.96
CA LYS A 69 5.86 19.64 -6.07
C LYS A 69 5.01 19.50 -7.35
N ILE A 70 4.85 20.60 -8.08
CA ILE A 70 4.26 20.60 -9.43
C ILE A 70 5.36 20.20 -10.42
N TYR A 71 5.13 19.13 -11.18
CA TYR A 71 6.06 18.72 -12.24
C TYR A 71 6.02 19.69 -13.41
N LYS A 72 7.20 20.05 -13.92
CA LYS A 72 7.34 20.90 -15.10
C LYS A 72 7.89 20.11 -16.28
N LYS A 73 7.35 20.36 -17.46
CA LYS A 73 7.78 19.69 -18.70
C LYS A 73 9.29 19.84 -18.92
N GLY A 74 9.94 18.71 -19.17
CA GLY A 74 11.38 18.64 -19.42
C GLY A 74 12.25 18.39 -18.18
N GLU A 75 11.69 18.45 -16.97
CA GLU A 75 12.40 17.96 -15.77
C GLU A 75 12.55 16.43 -15.80
N PRO A 76 13.58 15.85 -15.15
CA PRO A 76 13.65 14.42 -14.91
C PRO A 76 12.44 13.95 -14.09
N ILE A 77 11.87 12.81 -14.48
CA ILE A 77 10.74 12.18 -13.77
C ILE A 77 11.30 11.18 -12.77
N LYS A 78 10.97 11.37 -11.50
CA LYS A 78 11.43 10.54 -10.40
C LYS A 78 10.35 9.58 -9.95
N LEU A 79 10.62 8.29 -10.12
CA LEU A 79 9.77 7.22 -9.63
C LEU A 79 10.28 6.72 -8.29
N VAL A 80 9.37 6.23 -7.46
CA VAL A 80 9.70 5.57 -6.19
C VAL A 80 8.97 4.24 -6.02
N HIS A 81 9.67 3.29 -5.41
CA HIS A 81 9.10 2.04 -4.90
C HIS A 81 9.66 1.76 -3.51
N HIS A 82 8.80 1.62 -2.50
CA HIS A 82 9.21 1.38 -1.12
C HIS A 82 8.41 0.26 -0.45
N CYS A 83 8.51 -0.92 -1.02
CA CYS A 83 7.86 -2.13 -0.53
C CYS A 83 8.90 -3.26 -0.38
N THR A 84 8.52 -4.31 0.35
CA THR A 84 9.36 -5.51 0.47
C THR A 84 9.49 -6.23 -0.87
N PRO A 85 10.61 -6.96 -1.12
CA PRO A 85 10.92 -7.47 -2.45
C PRO A 85 9.90 -8.49 -3.00
N TRP A 86 9.21 -9.25 -2.12
CA TRP A 86 8.18 -10.22 -2.54
C TRP A 86 6.84 -9.58 -2.93
N ARG A 87 6.73 -8.25 -2.86
CA ARG A 87 5.50 -7.52 -3.19
C ARG A 87 5.48 -6.97 -4.61
N GLY A 88 6.27 -7.55 -5.52
CA GLY A 88 6.24 -7.20 -6.95
C GLY A 88 7.48 -6.48 -7.46
N LEU A 89 8.60 -6.49 -6.73
CA LEU A 89 9.86 -5.91 -7.22
C LEU A 89 10.29 -6.53 -8.56
N ASN A 90 10.15 -7.84 -8.74
CA ASN A 90 10.45 -8.53 -9.99
C ASN A 90 9.62 -7.98 -11.17
N VAL A 91 8.33 -7.73 -10.97
CA VAL A 91 7.44 -7.16 -11.98
C VAL A 91 7.84 -5.72 -12.30
N LEU A 92 8.19 -4.94 -11.27
CA LEU A 92 8.64 -3.57 -11.45
C LEU A 92 9.95 -3.49 -12.24
N LEU A 93 10.92 -4.35 -11.94
CA LEU A 93 12.19 -4.40 -12.69
C LEU A 93 11.95 -4.80 -14.15
N ARG A 94 11.00 -5.71 -14.40
CA ARG A 94 10.57 -6.01 -15.77
C ARG A 94 9.93 -4.79 -16.45
N ALA A 95 9.10 -4.05 -15.73
CA ALA A 95 8.48 -2.81 -16.24
C ALA A 95 9.53 -1.76 -16.63
N MET A 96 10.58 -1.59 -15.83
CA MET A 96 11.64 -0.61 -16.11
C MET A 96 12.45 -0.92 -17.37
N GLN A 97 12.46 -2.16 -17.86
CA GLN A 97 13.06 -2.52 -19.14
C GLN A 97 12.27 -1.96 -20.33
N GLU A 98 10.95 -1.73 -20.16
CA GLU A 98 10.09 -1.10 -21.17
C GLU A 98 10.16 0.43 -21.17
N VAL A 99 10.73 1.03 -20.12
CA VAL A 99 10.89 2.49 -20.02
C VAL A 99 12.12 2.92 -20.81
N LYS A 100 11.89 3.57 -21.96
CA LYS A 100 12.96 3.97 -22.89
C LYS A 100 13.46 5.39 -22.70
N ASN A 101 12.68 6.24 -22.00
CA ASN A 101 13.09 7.62 -21.72
C ASN A 101 14.17 7.66 -20.63
N PRO A 102 15.41 8.09 -20.93
CA PRO A 102 16.51 8.11 -19.97
C PRO A 102 16.30 9.14 -18.84
N ASN A 103 15.35 10.06 -18.99
CA ASN A 103 15.01 11.04 -17.97
C ASN A 103 14.01 10.48 -16.92
N ILE A 104 13.61 9.21 -17.02
CA ILE A 104 12.76 8.53 -16.03
C ILE A 104 13.63 7.63 -15.17
N ILE A 105 13.78 7.96 -13.89
CA ILE A 105 14.65 7.25 -12.95
C ILE A 105 13.81 6.72 -11.79
N LEU A 106 14.02 5.46 -11.45
CA LEU A 106 13.36 4.78 -10.34
C LEU A 106 14.32 4.63 -9.14
N ASP A 107 13.90 5.14 -7.99
CA ASP A 107 14.53 4.84 -6.71
C ASP A 107 13.81 3.67 -6.02
N VAL A 108 14.57 2.62 -5.66
CA VAL A 108 14.06 1.40 -5.04
C VAL A 108 14.51 1.31 -3.59
N TYR A 109 13.58 1.51 -2.67
CA TYR A 109 13.74 1.29 -1.24
C TYR A 109 13.11 -0.07 -0.88
N SER A 110 13.84 -1.14 -1.13
CA SER A 110 13.31 -2.50 -0.93
C SER A 110 14.31 -3.35 -0.16
N SER A 111 13.85 -3.94 0.93
CA SER A 111 14.65 -4.83 1.79
C SER A 111 13.72 -5.60 2.73
N THR A 112 14.18 -6.75 3.20
CA THR A 112 13.53 -7.50 4.29
C THR A 112 13.80 -6.88 5.66
N GLN A 113 14.75 -5.94 5.77
CA GLN A 113 15.16 -5.28 7.01
C GLN A 113 14.05 -4.46 7.69
N VAL A 114 12.98 -4.11 6.97
CA VAL A 114 11.79 -3.46 7.56
C VAL A 114 11.19 -4.27 8.72
N TYR A 115 11.42 -5.59 8.76
CA TYR A 115 11.00 -6.48 9.84
C TYR A 115 12.08 -6.76 10.89
N GLY A 116 13.20 -6.02 10.85
CA GLY A 116 14.32 -6.14 11.77
C GLY A 116 15.49 -6.97 11.25
N ASP A 117 16.62 -6.86 11.95
CA ASP A 117 17.90 -7.46 11.52
C ASP A 117 17.87 -8.98 11.51
N GLU A 118 17.18 -9.62 12.47
CA GLU A 118 17.07 -11.08 12.53
C GLU A 118 16.26 -11.60 11.34
N PHE A 119 15.14 -10.94 11.02
CA PHE A 119 14.34 -11.31 9.86
C PHE A 119 15.14 -11.14 8.56
N LYS A 120 15.91 -10.06 8.44
CA LYS A 120 16.80 -9.84 7.31
C LYS A 120 17.82 -10.96 7.16
N LYS A 121 18.52 -11.32 8.23
CA LYS A 121 19.53 -12.40 8.21
C LYS A 121 18.94 -13.72 7.71
N ALA A 122 17.71 -14.02 8.09
CA ALA A 122 17.03 -15.26 7.72
C ALA A 122 16.45 -15.25 6.29
N ASN A 123 16.08 -14.09 5.74
CA ASN A 123 15.22 -14.02 4.56
C ASN A 123 15.79 -13.23 3.38
N ASP A 124 16.80 -12.36 3.57
CA ASP A 124 17.24 -11.43 2.53
C ASP A 124 18.02 -12.09 1.39
N GLU A 125 18.70 -13.22 1.69
CA GLU A 125 19.55 -13.94 0.73
C GLU A 125 18.80 -14.34 -0.55
N GLN A 126 17.58 -14.83 -0.42
CA GLN A 126 16.76 -15.27 -1.55
C GLN A 126 16.42 -14.11 -2.52
N PHE A 127 16.48 -12.85 -2.07
CA PHE A 127 16.17 -11.68 -2.88
C PHE A 127 17.39 -10.98 -3.47
N LYS A 128 18.61 -11.41 -3.13
CA LYS A 128 19.84 -10.85 -3.71
C LYS A 128 19.84 -10.81 -5.24
N PRO A 129 19.38 -11.86 -5.96
CA PRO A 129 19.31 -11.80 -7.41
C PRO A 129 18.47 -10.61 -7.94
N LEU A 130 17.35 -10.29 -7.28
CA LEU A 130 16.53 -9.12 -7.65
C LEU A 130 17.26 -7.80 -7.36
N TYR A 131 17.99 -7.71 -6.25
CA TYR A 131 18.76 -6.52 -5.92
C TYR A 131 19.90 -6.29 -6.91
N GLU A 132 20.59 -7.36 -7.31
CA GLU A 132 21.65 -7.25 -8.34
C GLU A 132 21.07 -6.90 -9.72
N GLN A 133 19.90 -7.46 -10.08
CA GLN A 133 19.18 -7.06 -11.30
C GLN A 133 18.83 -5.57 -11.26
N ALA A 134 18.32 -5.06 -10.13
CA ALA A 134 18.01 -3.64 -9.96
C ALA A 134 19.22 -2.74 -10.19
N LYS A 135 20.41 -3.12 -9.66
CA LYS A 135 21.67 -2.37 -9.83
C LYS A 135 22.20 -2.37 -11.27
N GLN A 136 21.80 -3.36 -12.09
CA GLN A 136 22.25 -3.47 -13.48
C GLN A 136 21.40 -2.62 -14.45
N LEU A 137 20.21 -2.21 -14.06
CA LEU A 137 19.33 -1.38 -14.90
C LEU A 137 19.79 0.09 -14.85
N PRO A 138 20.07 0.73 -16.00
CA PRO A 138 20.65 2.08 -16.04
C PRO A 138 19.71 3.17 -15.52
N ASN A 139 18.40 2.89 -15.47
CA ASN A 139 17.36 3.80 -15.01
C ASN A 139 16.79 3.41 -13.63
N VAL A 140 17.53 2.61 -12.85
CA VAL A 140 17.14 2.17 -11.51
C VAL A 140 18.26 2.43 -10.50
N ASN A 141 17.96 3.13 -9.42
CA ASN A 141 18.82 3.30 -8.26
C ASN A 141 18.35 2.36 -7.16
N TYR A 142 19.06 1.26 -6.93
CA TYR A 142 18.77 0.41 -5.78
C TYR A 142 19.41 0.99 -4.52
N ILE A 143 18.56 1.49 -3.60
CA ILE A 143 18.98 2.16 -2.37
C ILE A 143 18.92 1.22 -1.17
N GLY A 144 18.02 0.23 -1.19
CA GLY A 144 17.81 -0.69 -0.09
C GLY A 144 16.98 -0.10 1.04
N TYR A 145 17.22 -0.54 2.28
CA TYR A 145 16.45 -0.10 3.44
C TYR A 145 16.68 1.36 3.82
N LYS A 146 15.60 2.05 4.08
CA LYS A 146 15.57 3.33 4.80
C LYS A 146 14.43 3.32 5.82
N PRO A 147 14.56 4.02 6.96
CA PRO A 147 13.46 4.19 7.90
C PRO A 147 12.24 4.85 7.25
N ASN A 148 11.03 4.55 7.77
CA ASN A 148 9.79 5.12 7.23
C ASN A 148 9.76 6.64 7.27
N GLU A 149 10.32 7.26 8.31
CA GLU A 149 10.41 8.71 8.45
C GLU A 149 11.18 9.32 7.27
N TYR A 150 12.32 8.73 6.90
CA TYR A 150 13.08 9.16 5.74
C TYR A 150 12.28 9.05 4.43
N ILE A 151 11.56 7.93 4.25
CA ILE A 151 10.73 7.72 3.05
C ILE A 151 9.63 8.80 2.98
N ARG A 152 8.96 9.09 4.10
CA ARG A 152 7.92 10.13 4.17
C ARG A 152 8.45 11.52 3.86
N GLU A 153 9.62 11.88 4.37
CA GLU A 153 10.28 13.16 4.06
C GLU A 153 10.62 13.28 2.58
N MET A 154 11.04 12.18 1.94
CA MET A 154 11.42 12.17 0.53
C MET A 154 10.24 12.08 -0.42
N MET A 155 9.11 11.52 0.00
CA MET A 155 7.97 11.22 -0.86
C MET A 155 7.48 12.41 -1.70
N PRO A 156 7.36 13.65 -1.17
CA PRO A 156 6.92 14.81 -1.96
C PRO A 156 7.87 15.24 -3.08
N ASN A 157 9.10 14.67 -3.12
CA ASN A 157 10.09 14.95 -4.16
C ASN A 157 10.01 13.99 -5.34
N TYR A 158 9.12 12.96 -5.26
CA TYR A 158 8.86 12.02 -6.32
C TYR A 158 7.65 12.45 -7.15
N ASP A 159 7.65 12.01 -8.40
CA ASP A 159 6.57 12.31 -9.35
C ASP A 159 5.59 11.14 -9.45
N MET A 160 6.09 9.90 -9.35
CA MET A 160 5.27 8.69 -9.43
C MET A 160 5.69 7.64 -8.39
N PHE A 161 4.70 6.98 -7.82
CA PHE A 161 4.87 5.75 -7.03
C PHE A 161 4.38 4.56 -7.86
N VAL A 162 5.24 3.56 -8.09
CA VAL A 162 4.92 2.41 -8.93
C VAL A 162 4.90 1.14 -8.11
N TYR A 163 3.74 0.51 -8.05
CA TYR A 163 3.51 -0.66 -7.21
C TYR A 163 2.69 -1.75 -7.95
N PRO A 164 3.31 -2.54 -8.83
CA PRO A 164 2.67 -3.69 -9.47
C PRO A 164 2.64 -4.89 -8.52
N SER A 165 1.76 -4.85 -7.53
CA SER A 165 1.73 -5.83 -6.44
C SER A 165 1.44 -7.25 -6.92
N ILE A 166 2.20 -8.22 -6.43
CA ILE A 166 1.89 -9.65 -6.51
C ILE A 166 1.46 -10.21 -5.15
N PHE A 167 1.31 -9.35 -4.15
CA PHE A 167 0.82 -9.67 -2.83
C PHE A 167 -0.63 -9.22 -2.68
N GLU A 168 -1.49 -10.08 -2.16
CA GLU A 168 -2.90 -9.78 -1.94
C GLU A 168 -3.05 -8.81 -0.75
N GLU A 169 -2.99 -7.51 -1.02
CA GLU A 169 -3.00 -6.47 0.00
C GLU A 169 -4.31 -6.44 0.78
N THR A 170 -4.20 -6.26 2.09
CA THR A 170 -5.36 -6.03 2.97
C THR A 170 -5.67 -4.54 3.15
N SER A 171 -4.66 -3.68 3.05
CA SER A 171 -4.70 -2.21 3.05
C SER A 171 -3.27 -1.70 2.88
N CYS A 172 -2.92 -1.17 1.74
CA CYS A 172 -1.54 -0.80 1.42
C CYS A 172 -1.17 0.58 2.00
N ALA A 173 -0.41 0.60 3.09
CA ALA A 173 0.06 1.84 3.71
C ALA A 173 0.96 2.66 2.75
N SER A 174 1.85 2.00 2.01
CA SER A 174 2.74 2.67 1.04
C SER A 174 1.96 3.41 -0.05
N ALA A 175 0.88 2.80 -0.56
CA ALA A 175 0.02 3.45 -1.55
C ALA A 175 -0.78 4.61 -0.92
N LEU A 176 -1.27 4.47 0.31
CA LEU A 176 -1.94 5.55 1.04
C LEU A 176 -1.01 6.76 1.24
N GLU A 177 0.25 6.52 1.64
CA GLU A 177 1.26 7.56 1.82
C GLU A 177 1.58 8.26 0.50
N ALA A 178 1.74 7.52 -0.60
CA ALA A 178 1.95 8.08 -1.92
C ALA A 178 0.78 8.97 -2.38
N LEU A 179 -0.46 8.50 -2.20
CA LEU A 179 -1.67 9.25 -2.54
C LEU A 179 -1.80 10.52 -1.69
N ALA A 180 -1.53 10.42 -0.38
CA ALA A 180 -1.60 11.54 0.55
C ALA A 180 -0.48 12.58 0.31
N SER A 181 0.64 12.18 -0.26
CA SER A 181 1.72 13.10 -0.67
C SER A 181 1.47 13.76 -2.04
N GLY A 182 0.41 13.38 -2.75
CA GLY A 182 0.08 13.90 -4.08
C GLY A 182 0.95 13.34 -5.20
N VAL A 183 1.63 12.24 -4.97
CA VAL A 183 2.42 11.51 -5.98
C VAL A 183 1.48 10.73 -6.90
N HIS A 184 1.76 10.69 -8.20
CA HIS A 184 0.97 9.94 -9.16
C HIS A 184 1.17 8.44 -8.96
N VAL A 185 0.10 7.70 -8.66
CA VAL A 185 0.20 6.27 -8.33
C VAL A 185 -0.11 5.41 -9.55
N ILE A 186 0.78 4.45 -9.84
CA ILE A 186 0.56 3.38 -10.81
C ILE A 186 0.58 2.07 -10.04
N THR A 187 -0.53 1.35 -10.03
CA THR A 187 -0.67 0.10 -9.29
C THR A 187 -1.59 -0.88 -10.03
N ASN A 188 -1.95 -1.98 -9.39
CA ASN A 188 -2.94 -2.92 -9.93
C ASN A 188 -4.15 -3.07 -9.00
N ASN A 189 -5.13 -3.86 -9.42
CA ASN A 189 -6.38 -4.09 -8.71
C ASN A 189 -6.37 -5.36 -7.83
N PHE A 190 -5.19 -5.78 -7.33
CA PHE A 190 -5.06 -6.99 -6.54
C PHE A 190 -5.32 -6.76 -5.05
N GLY A 191 -6.12 -7.62 -4.44
CA GLY A 191 -6.51 -7.48 -3.04
C GLY A 191 -7.30 -6.20 -2.77
N ALA A 192 -7.01 -5.54 -1.65
CA ALA A 192 -7.66 -4.30 -1.25
C ALA A 192 -7.10 -3.04 -1.93
N LEU A 193 -6.24 -3.15 -2.96
CA LEU A 193 -5.65 -1.97 -3.60
C LEU A 193 -6.70 -1.05 -4.22
N TYR A 194 -7.74 -1.63 -4.87
CA TYR A 194 -8.81 -0.81 -5.43
C TYR A 194 -9.60 -0.06 -4.33
N GLU A 195 -9.88 -0.72 -3.19
CA GLU A 195 -10.53 -0.05 -2.06
C GLU A 195 -9.63 1.01 -1.41
N THR A 196 -8.33 0.72 -1.30
CA THR A 196 -7.34 1.62 -0.68
C THR A 196 -7.13 2.88 -1.50
N CYS A 197 -7.04 2.72 -2.81
CA CYS A 197 -6.62 3.78 -3.72
C CYS A 197 -7.80 4.42 -4.48
N ALA A 198 -8.99 3.81 -4.45
CA ALA A 198 -10.19 4.24 -5.16
C ALA A 198 -9.90 4.48 -6.67
N GLU A 199 -10.39 5.57 -7.24
CA GLU A 199 -10.25 5.89 -8.66
C GLU A 199 -9.06 6.82 -8.98
N TRP A 200 -8.16 7.04 -8.00
CA TRP A 200 -7.06 7.98 -8.17
C TRP A 200 -5.88 7.46 -9.01
N PRO A 201 -5.47 6.16 -8.89
CA PRO A 201 -4.33 5.64 -9.64
C PRO A 201 -4.62 5.34 -11.10
N VAL A 202 -3.55 5.20 -11.87
CA VAL A 202 -3.58 4.39 -13.07
C VAL A 202 -3.50 2.92 -12.68
N TYR A 203 -4.52 2.14 -13.04
CA TYR A 203 -4.57 0.71 -12.78
C TYR A 203 -4.09 -0.12 -13.95
N VAL A 204 -3.18 -1.05 -13.66
CA VAL A 204 -2.83 -2.17 -14.53
C VAL A 204 -3.60 -3.40 -14.03
N ASN A 205 -4.22 -4.15 -14.94
CA ASN A 205 -4.92 -5.37 -14.53
C ASN A 205 -3.95 -6.39 -13.94
N TYR A 206 -4.28 -6.92 -12.77
CA TYR A 206 -3.53 -8.02 -12.19
C TYR A 206 -3.63 -9.28 -13.05
N THR A 207 -2.52 -9.97 -13.18
CA THR A 207 -2.43 -11.31 -13.80
C THR A 207 -1.30 -12.10 -13.16
N ASN A 208 -1.43 -13.42 -13.13
CA ASN A 208 -0.37 -14.34 -12.70
C ASN A 208 0.79 -14.43 -13.72
N ASN A 209 0.62 -13.86 -14.92
CA ASN A 209 1.71 -13.70 -15.88
C ASN A 209 2.46 -12.41 -15.57
N TYR A 210 3.52 -12.51 -14.77
CA TYR A 210 4.31 -11.37 -14.32
C TYR A 210 5.08 -10.68 -15.44
N GLU A 211 5.40 -11.40 -16.52
CA GLU A 211 5.99 -10.81 -17.73
C GLU A 211 5.00 -9.85 -18.40
N THR A 212 3.79 -10.30 -18.65
CA THR A 212 2.72 -9.47 -19.24
C THR A 212 2.38 -8.28 -18.36
N MET A 213 2.29 -8.49 -17.02
CA MET A 213 2.01 -7.42 -16.07
C MET A 213 3.15 -6.39 -16.03
N GLY A 214 4.41 -6.83 -16.12
CA GLY A 214 5.57 -5.95 -16.19
C GLY A 214 5.55 -5.07 -17.45
N ILE A 215 5.29 -5.65 -18.62
CA ILE A 215 5.14 -4.90 -19.88
C ILE A 215 4.04 -3.84 -19.76
N ALA A 216 2.85 -4.24 -19.31
CA ALA A 216 1.71 -3.32 -19.15
C ALA A 216 2.01 -2.19 -18.14
N THR A 217 2.73 -2.50 -17.05
CA THR A 217 3.18 -1.49 -16.09
C THR A 217 4.17 -0.51 -16.71
N GLY A 218 5.12 -1.00 -17.52
CA GLY A 218 6.07 -0.15 -18.24
C GLY A 218 5.39 0.79 -19.23
N GLU A 219 4.38 0.30 -19.95
CA GLU A 219 3.54 1.12 -20.85
C GLU A 219 2.73 2.16 -20.07
N ALA A 220 2.19 1.80 -18.91
CA ALA A 220 1.50 2.74 -18.03
C ALA A 220 2.44 3.86 -17.54
N ILE A 221 3.70 3.52 -17.16
CA ILE A 221 4.72 4.50 -16.79
C ILE A 221 5.00 5.45 -17.95
N ASN A 222 5.25 4.92 -19.15
CA ASN A 222 5.54 5.73 -20.35
C ASN A 222 4.36 6.66 -20.69
N THR A 223 3.14 6.18 -20.55
CA THR A 223 1.93 6.98 -20.81
C THR A 223 1.74 8.06 -19.77
N ALA A 224 1.83 7.72 -18.49
CA ALA A 224 1.73 8.70 -17.38
C ALA A 224 2.82 9.78 -17.51
N ALA A 225 4.06 9.39 -17.82
CA ALA A 225 5.17 10.34 -18.02
C ALA A 225 4.92 11.33 -19.16
N ARG A 226 4.26 10.90 -20.24
CA ARG A 226 3.94 11.76 -21.38
C ARG A 226 3.00 12.89 -21.03
N TYR A 227 2.03 12.62 -20.15
CA TYR A 227 0.96 13.55 -19.78
C TYR A 227 1.15 14.22 -18.41
N LEU A 228 2.19 13.83 -17.67
CA LEU A 228 2.40 14.30 -16.30
C LEU A 228 2.41 15.83 -16.16
N HIS A 229 2.89 16.56 -17.17
CA HIS A 229 2.97 18.01 -17.17
C HIS A 229 1.65 18.73 -17.50
N GLU A 230 0.63 18.00 -17.91
CA GLU A 230 -0.65 18.57 -18.31
C GLU A 230 -1.43 19.08 -17.08
N ASP A 231 -2.04 20.25 -17.19
CA ASP A 231 -2.74 20.92 -16.10
C ASP A 231 -3.83 20.02 -15.49
N TYR A 232 -4.56 19.27 -16.30
CA TYR A 232 -5.60 18.38 -15.79
C TYR A 232 -5.05 17.24 -14.91
N ILE A 233 -3.84 16.74 -15.20
CA ILE A 233 -3.15 15.76 -14.34
C ILE A 233 -2.68 16.43 -13.04
N GLN A 234 -2.07 17.62 -13.15
CA GLN A 234 -1.59 18.33 -11.97
C GLN A 234 -2.75 18.69 -11.03
N ASN A 235 -3.90 19.12 -11.56
CA ASN A 235 -5.11 19.38 -10.79
C ASN A 235 -5.67 18.09 -10.14
N HIS A 236 -5.70 16.96 -10.88
CA HIS A 236 -6.12 15.67 -10.35
C HIS A 236 -5.25 15.23 -9.14
N LEU A 237 -3.93 15.38 -9.22
CA LEU A 237 -3.02 15.04 -8.13
C LEU A 237 -3.17 15.98 -6.91
N GLU A 238 -3.50 17.26 -7.14
CA GLU A 238 -3.82 18.19 -6.07
C GLU A 238 -5.11 17.81 -5.34
N GLU A 239 -6.17 17.48 -6.07
CA GLU A 239 -7.43 17.01 -5.48
C GLU A 239 -7.27 15.66 -4.78
N GLN A 240 -6.46 14.74 -5.31
CA GLN A 240 -6.06 13.51 -4.66
C GLN A 240 -5.43 13.79 -3.29
N GLN A 241 -4.43 14.66 -3.22
CA GLN A 241 -3.75 15.03 -1.98
C GLN A 241 -4.74 15.61 -0.96
N LYS A 242 -5.61 16.56 -1.38
CA LYS A 242 -6.65 17.15 -0.54
C LYS A 242 -7.62 16.10 0.01
N PHE A 243 -8.03 15.14 -0.83
CA PHE A 243 -8.92 14.05 -0.45
C PHE A 243 -8.31 13.19 0.66
N TYR A 244 -7.09 12.70 0.48
CA TYR A 244 -6.45 11.84 1.47
C TYR A 244 -6.11 12.61 2.76
N LYS A 245 -5.65 13.84 2.66
CA LYS A 245 -5.45 14.72 3.80
C LYS A 245 -6.73 14.92 4.61
N ARG A 246 -7.89 15.05 3.96
CA ARG A 246 -9.17 15.28 4.64
C ARG A 246 -9.75 14.03 5.28
N PHE A 247 -9.67 12.88 4.60
CA PHE A 247 -10.43 11.68 5.00
C PHE A 247 -9.59 10.57 5.63
N TYR A 248 -8.28 10.60 5.44
CA TYR A 248 -7.38 9.53 5.88
C TYR A 248 -6.34 9.99 6.92
N ASN A 249 -6.32 11.26 7.37
CA ASN A 249 -5.39 11.68 8.40
C ASN A 249 -5.67 10.98 9.74
N TRP A 250 -4.63 10.89 10.58
CA TRP A 250 -4.71 10.19 11.86
C TRP A 250 -5.68 10.84 12.85
N ASP A 251 -5.91 12.16 12.80
CA ASP A 251 -6.89 12.83 13.66
C ASP A 251 -8.31 12.34 13.35
N LYS A 252 -8.65 12.23 12.06
CA LYS A 252 -9.92 11.69 11.62
C LYS A 252 -10.08 10.23 12.03
N LYS A 253 -9.04 9.41 11.84
CA LYS A 253 -9.05 8.00 12.26
C LYS A 253 -9.10 7.84 13.78
N GLY A 254 -8.44 8.72 14.52
CA GLY A 254 -8.53 8.80 15.98
C GLY A 254 -9.95 9.11 16.47
N MET A 255 -10.69 9.98 15.77
CA MET A 255 -12.09 10.24 16.07
C MET A 255 -12.98 9.01 15.78
N GLU A 256 -12.77 8.33 14.67
CA GLU A 256 -13.48 7.07 14.33
C GLU A 256 -13.24 6.00 15.40
N TRP A 257 -11.98 5.77 15.79
CA TRP A 257 -11.61 4.86 16.86
C TRP A 257 -12.23 5.26 18.20
N THR A 258 -12.19 6.55 18.55
CA THR A 258 -12.74 7.06 19.81
C THR A 258 -14.26 6.83 19.89
N SER A 259 -14.96 7.10 18.80
CA SER A 259 -16.42 6.87 18.71
C SER A 259 -16.76 5.39 18.87
N PHE A 260 -16.05 4.52 18.12
CA PHE A 260 -16.21 3.08 18.23
C PHE A 260 -15.94 2.55 19.65
N LEU A 261 -14.83 2.92 20.27
CA LEU A 261 -14.46 2.47 21.61
C LEU A 261 -15.47 2.91 22.69
N LYS A 262 -15.96 4.15 22.60
CA LYS A 262 -17.02 4.63 23.50
C LYS A 262 -18.31 3.82 23.36
N GLY A 263 -18.72 3.51 22.14
CA GLY A 263 -19.88 2.67 21.85
C GLY A 263 -19.72 1.25 22.41
N ALA A 264 -18.60 0.60 22.14
CA ALA A 264 -18.31 -0.75 22.62
C ALA A 264 -18.28 -0.85 24.16
N ILE A 265 -17.71 0.15 24.83
CA ILE A 265 -17.70 0.22 26.31
C ILE A 265 -19.13 0.42 26.85
N SER A 266 -19.90 1.33 26.25
CA SER A 266 -21.29 1.59 26.66
C SER A 266 -22.16 0.35 26.54
N GLU A 267 -22.07 -0.36 25.42
CA GLU A 267 -22.80 -1.62 25.20
C GLU A 267 -22.42 -2.68 26.24
N ARG A 268 -21.13 -2.81 26.56
CA ARG A 268 -20.65 -3.76 27.57
C ARG A 268 -21.18 -3.45 28.97
N ASN A 269 -21.32 -2.18 29.33
CA ASN A 269 -21.84 -1.76 30.63
C ASN A 269 -23.37 -1.91 30.75
N SER A 270 -24.07 -2.05 29.62
CA SER A 270 -25.53 -2.23 29.57
C SER A 270 -25.96 -3.71 29.65
N LYS A 271 -25.00 -4.63 29.47
CA LYS A 271 -25.15 -6.09 29.64
C LYS A 271 -24.74 -6.52 31.05
#